data_019e6a7bbc1d613b62ce4c84379d4b0c
#
_entry.id   019e6a7bbc1d613b62ce4c84379d4b0c
#
_cell.length_a   1.000
_cell.length_b   1.000
_cell.length_c   1.000
_cell.angle_alpha   90.00
_cell.angle_beta   90.00
_cell.angle_gamma   90.00
#
_symmetry.space_group_name_H-M   'P 1'
#
loop_
_entity.id
_entity.type
_entity.pdbx_description
1 polymer ?
#
loop_
_entity_poly.entity_id
_entity_poly.type
_entity_poly.pdbx_seq_one_letter_code
_entity_poly.pdbx_strand_id
1 'polypeptide(L)'
;MGITYKDAGVDTKEGERAVSLMKEHVKRTFDKNVLTGLGGFGGLFKLPVKDMKEPVLVSGTDGVGTKLKIAFLMDKHDTVGIDCVAMCVNDILAQGAQP
;
A
#
# COMPACT_ATOMS: atom_id res chain seq x y z
N MET A 1 -1.29 11.15 36.36
CA MET A 1 -0.48 10.93 35.13
C MET A 1 -1.44 10.68 34.00
N GLY A 2 -1.27 11.38 32.89
CA GLY A 2 -2.10 11.16 31.68
C GLY A 2 -1.67 9.88 30.96
N ILE A 3 -2.64 9.14 30.42
CA ILE A 3 -2.41 8.00 29.53
C ILE A 3 -1.83 8.52 28.22
N THR A 4 -0.73 7.95 27.73
CA THR A 4 -0.11 8.30 26.47
C THR A 4 -0.66 7.43 25.33
N TYR A 5 -0.49 7.85 24.08
CA TYR A 5 -0.81 7.03 22.91
C TYR A 5 -0.09 5.68 22.93
N LYS A 6 1.16 5.66 23.40
CA LYS A 6 1.96 4.44 23.52
C LYS A 6 1.36 3.46 24.54
N ASP A 7 0.86 3.95 25.66
CA ASP A 7 0.18 3.13 26.67
C ASP A 7 -1.12 2.51 26.12
N ALA A 8 -1.74 3.17 25.15
CA ALA A 8 -2.92 2.67 24.43
C ALA A 8 -2.58 1.78 23.22
N GLY A 9 -1.31 1.38 23.05
CA GLY A 9 -0.86 0.53 21.95
C GLY A 9 -0.56 1.25 20.64
N VAL A 10 -0.49 2.59 20.65
CA VAL A 10 -0.18 3.40 19.45
C VAL A 10 1.20 4.03 19.60
N ASP A 11 2.20 3.47 18.94
CA ASP A 11 3.55 4.04 18.89
C ASP A 11 3.70 4.92 17.65
N THR A 12 3.51 6.24 17.81
CA THR A 12 3.59 7.21 16.70
C THR A 12 5.00 7.31 16.14
N LYS A 13 6.04 7.13 16.97
CA LYS A 13 7.45 7.18 16.52
C LYS A 13 7.80 5.96 15.66
N GLU A 14 7.30 4.78 16.01
CA GLU A 14 7.46 3.60 15.14
C GLU A 14 6.71 3.76 13.82
N GLY A 15 5.54 4.37 13.83
CA GLY A 15 4.83 4.72 12.59
C GLY A 15 5.64 5.64 11.68
N GLU A 16 6.19 6.70 12.22
CA GLU A 16 7.07 7.64 11.49
C GLU A 16 8.33 6.94 10.96
N ARG A 17 8.93 6.08 11.77
CA ARG A 17 10.10 5.28 11.37
C ARG A 17 9.75 4.34 10.22
N ALA A 18 8.63 3.62 10.29
CA ALA A 18 8.18 2.73 9.23
C ALA A 18 7.99 3.48 7.91
N VAL A 19 7.33 4.65 7.93
CA VAL A 19 7.16 5.49 6.74
C VAL A 19 8.52 5.96 6.18
N SER A 20 9.45 6.34 7.05
CA SER A 20 10.80 6.74 6.62
C SER A 20 11.54 5.60 5.91
N LEU A 21 11.46 4.38 6.43
CA LEU A 21 12.11 3.20 5.85
C LEU A 21 11.53 2.82 4.48
N MET A 22 10.22 2.95 4.29
CA MET A 22 9.58 2.58 3.02
C MET A 22 9.68 3.66 1.94
N LYS A 23 9.99 4.90 2.29
CA LYS A 23 9.91 6.07 1.40
C LYS A 23 10.66 5.91 0.08
N GLU A 24 11.88 5.43 0.12
CA GLU A 24 12.70 5.24 -1.08
C GLU A 24 12.20 4.05 -1.94
N HIS A 25 11.67 3.01 -1.31
CA HIS A 25 11.06 1.89 -2.04
C HIS A 25 9.79 2.32 -2.77
N VAL A 26 8.93 3.09 -2.10
CA VAL A 26 7.70 3.63 -2.70
C VAL A 26 8.01 4.57 -3.85
N LYS A 27 9.00 5.46 -3.73
CA LYS A 27 9.40 6.35 -4.82
C LYS A 27 9.79 5.62 -6.10
N ARG A 28 10.35 4.42 -6.02
CA ARG A 28 10.72 3.62 -7.20
C ARG A 28 9.52 3.15 -8.01
N THR A 29 8.33 3.14 -7.42
CA THR A 29 7.08 2.75 -8.11
C THR A 29 6.39 3.93 -8.78
N PHE A 30 6.87 5.16 -8.56
CA PHE A 30 6.27 6.36 -9.11
C PHE A 30 6.57 6.50 -10.61
N ASP A 31 5.52 6.81 -11.35
CA ASP A 31 5.61 7.23 -12.74
C ASP A 31 5.16 8.69 -12.90
N LYS A 32 5.10 9.14 -14.16
CA LYS A 32 4.65 10.49 -14.51
C LYS A 32 3.22 10.84 -14.10
N ASN A 33 2.42 9.87 -13.74
CA ASN A 33 1.02 10.04 -13.35
C ASN A 33 0.87 10.25 -11.84
N VAL A 34 1.88 9.93 -11.05
CA VAL A 34 1.91 10.21 -9.62
C VAL A 34 2.24 11.68 -9.39
N LEU A 35 1.29 12.46 -8.91
CA LEU A 35 1.41 13.92 -8.79
C LEU A 35 1.84 14.39 -7.39
N THR A 36 1.71 13.55 -6.38
CA THR A 36 2.10 13.86 -5.00
C THR A 36 2.99 12.78 -4.42
N GLY A 37 3.93 13.20 -3.57
CA GLY A 37 4.77 12.28 -2.80
C GLY A 37 4.12 11.80 -1.50
N LEU A 38 4.88 10.99 -0.73
CA LEU A 38 4.47 10.56 0.61
C LEU A 38 4.51 11.73 1.61
N GLY A 39 3.55 11.77 2.52
CA GLY A 39 3.48 12.72 3.63
C GLY A 39 2.35 13.75 3.52
N GLY A 40 1.55 13.72 2.46
CA GLY A 40 0.33 14.53 2.34
C GLY A 40 -0.92 13.84 2.90
N PHE A 41 -2.05 14.53 2.82
CA PHE A 41 -3.36 14.01 3.27
C PHE A 41 -4.03 13.07 2.27
N GLY A 42 -3.44 12.85 1.11
CA GLY A 42 -3.96 11.95 0.09
C GLY A 42 -2.99 11.84 -1.08
N GLY A 43 -3.26 10.88 -1.96
CA GLY A 43 -2.53 10.68 -3.19
C GLY A 43 -3.25 11.31 -4.38
N LEU A 44 -2.51 11.98 -5.25
CA LEU A 44 -3.02 12.48 -6.52
C LEU A 44 -2.40 11.66 -7.65
N PHE A 45 -3.27 11.05 -8.45
CA PHE A 45 -2.86 10.26 -9.60
C PHE A 45 -3.61 10.74 -10.86
N LYS A 46 -2.87 11.04 -11.90
CA LYS A 46 -3.44 11.46 -13.19
C LYS A 46 -3.86 10.23 -13.99
N LEU A 47 -5.15 10.08 -14.20
CA LEU A 47 -5.68 8.96 -14.99
C LEU A 47 -5.28 9.10 -16.47
N PRO A 48 -4.68 8.08 -17.09
CA PRO A 48 -4.31 8.08 -18.50
C PRO A 48 -5.51 7.71 -19.38
N VAL A 49 -6.51 8.58 -19.45
CA VAL A 49 -7.81 8.33 -20.11
C VAL A 49 -7.89 8.78 -21.57
N LYS A 50 -6.79 9.24 -22.17
CA LYS A 50 -6.78 9.88 -23.49
C LYS A 50 -7.45 9.04 -24.59
N ASP A 51 -7.28 7.73 -24.54
CA ASP A 51 -7.78 6.81 -25.58
C ASP A 51 -9.00 6.00 -25.10
N MET A 52 -9.62 6.42 -23.99
CA MET A 52 -10.78 5.75 -23.39
C MET A 52 -12.05 6.55 -23.68
N LYS A 53 -13.10 5.88 -24.18
CA LYS A 53 -14.41 6.50 -24.40
C LYS A 53 -15.18 6.65 -23.09
N GLU A 54 -15.20 5.61 -22.30
CA GLU A 54 -15.90 5.53 -21.01
C GLU A 54 -14.97 4.88 -19.98
N PRO A 55 -14.08 5.67 -19.33
CA PRO A 55 -13.14 5.12 -18.36
C PRO A 55 -13.86 4.62 -17.12
N VAL A 56 -13.49 3.42 -16.66
CA VAL A 56 -13.98 2.79 -15.44
C VAL A 56 -12.81 2.51 -14.52
N LEU A 57 -12.91 2.91 -13.26
CA LEU A 57 -11.95 2.55 -12.23
C LEU A 57 -12.33 1.24 -11.59
N VAL A 58 -11.36 0.33 -11.51
CA VAL A 58 -11.46 -0.90 -10.73
C VAL A 58 -10.55 -0.78 -9.53
N SER A 59 -11.07 -1.01 -8.35
CA SER A 59 -10.30 -0.98 -7.11
C SER A 59 -10.46 -2.29 -6.35
N GLY A 60 -9.39 -2.73 -5.73
CA GLY A 60 -9.37 -3.91 -4.88
C GLY A 60 -8.35 -3.73 -3.76
N THR A 61 -8.61 -4.36 -2.63
CA THR A 61 -7.68 -4.42 -1.51
C THR A 61 -7.65 -5.83 -0.94
N ASP A 62 -6.49 -6.22 -0.41
CA ASP A 62 -6.31 -7.50 0.25
C ASP A 62 -5.32 -7.39 1.40
N GLY A 63 -5.49 -8.21 2.42
CA GLY A 63 -4.67 -8.21 3.64
C GLY A 63 -3.84 -9.49 3.81
N VAL A 64 -3.64 -10.32 2.79
CA VAL A 64 -2.93 -11.61 2.76
C VAL A 64 -3.50 -12.70 3.68
N GLY A 65 -4.53 -12.41 4.45
CA GLY A 65 -5.20 -13.38 5.33
C GLY A 65 -4.26 -14.07 6.31
N THR A 66 -4.38 -15.41 6.42
CA THR A 66 -3.62 -16.23 7.38
C THR A 66 -2.13 -16.36 7.09
N LYS A 67 -1.64 -15.98 5.91
CA LYS A 67 -0.20 -15.93 5.60
C LYS A 67 0.55 -15.01 6.56
N LEU A 68 -0.09 -13.93 7.02
CA LEU A 68 0.50 -13.02 8.00
C LEU A 68 0.82 -13.74 9.33
N LYS A 69 -0.05 -14.65 9.75
CA LYS A 69 0.19 -15.48 10.94
C LYS A 69 1.43 -16.39 10.78
N ILE A 70 1.62 -16.94 9.59
CA ILE A 70 2.82 -17.75 9.28
C ILE A 70 4.06 -16.85 9.30
N ALA A 71 4.00 -15.65 8.74
CA ALA A 71 5.09 -14.70 8.79
C ALA A 71 5.53 -14.39 10.24
N PHE A 72 4.57 -14.19 11.15
CA PHE A 72 4.85 -13.99 12.56
C PHE A 72 5.47 -15.22 13.22
N LEU A 73 4.95 -16.43 12.93
CA LEU A 73 5.47 -17.68 13.51
C LEU A 73 6.90 -17.99 13.06
N MET A 74 7.24 -17.61 11.82
CA MET A 74 8.57 -17.83 11.23
C MET A 74 9.53 -16.67 11.47
N ASP A 75 9.05 -15.56 12.01
CA ASP A 75 9.75 -14.27 12.09
C ASP A 75 10.37 -13.87 10.73
N LYS A 76 9.58 -14.07 9.64
CA LYS A 76 9.98 -13.78 8.26
C LYS A 76 8.96 -12.87 7.60
N HIS A 77 9.35 -11.61 7.39
CA HIS A 77 8.45 -10.53 6.97
C HIS A 77 8.79 -9.92 5.61
N ASP A 78 9.88 -10.34 4.99
CA ASP A 78 10.44 -9.75 3.76
C ASP A 78 9.75 -10.23 2.46
N THR A 79 8.84 -11.20 2.53
CA THR A 79 8.15 -11.75 1.35
C THR A 79 6.64 -11.55 1.35
N VAL A 80 6.01 -11.37 2.51
CA VAL A 80 4.54 -11.26 2.62
C VAL A 80 3.96 -10.05 1.88
N GLY A 81 4.72 -8.98 1.76
CA GLY A 81 4.33 -7.80 0.97
C GLY A 81 4.21 -8.08 -0.53
N ILE A 82 5.01 -9.00 -1.06
CA ILE A 82 4.91 -9.46 -2.46
C ILE A 82 3.55 -10.13 -2.68
N ASP A 83 3.15 -11.02 -1.77
CA ASP A 83 1.85 -11.68 -1.82
C ASP A 83 0.69 -10.67 -1.74
N CYS A 84 0.80 -9.68 -0.87
CA CYS A 84 -0.21 -8.64 -0.70
C CYS A 84 -0.47 -7.89 -2.02
N VAL A 85 0.58 -7.43 -2.66
CA VAL A 85 0.48 -6.72 -3.95
C VAL A 85 -0.02 -7.66 -5.04
N ALA A 86 0.49 -8.89 -5.12
CA ALA A 86 0.09 -9.86 -6.13
C ALA A 86 -1.40 -10.22 -6.04
N MET A 87 -1.94 -10.39 -4.84
CA MET A 87 -3.37 -10.67 -4.63
C MET A 87 -4.25 -9.52 -5.12
N CYS A 88 -3.89 -8.27 -4.79
CA CYS A 88 -4.61 -7.09 -5.29
C CYS A 88 -4.53 -6.97 -6.81
N VAL A 89 -3.34 -7.15 -7.39
CA VAL A 89 -3.12 -7.08 -8.85
C VAL A 89 -3.90 -8.16 -9.59
N ASN A 90 -3.92 -9.39 -9.07
CA ASN A 90 -4.64 -10.50 -9.71
C ASN A 90 -6.15 -10.24 -9.76
N ASP A 91 -6.74 -9.66 -8.73
CA ASP A 91 -8.15 -9.30 -8.73
C ASP A 91 -8.48 -8.21 -9.77
N ILE A 92 -7.61 -7.23 -9.93
CA ILE A 92 -7.74 -6.18 -10.95
C ILE A 92 -7.65 -6.80 -12.36
N LEU A 93 -6.66 -7.66 -12.59
CA LEU A 93 -6.48 -8.37 -13.87
C LEU A 93 -7.67 -9.28 -14.20
N ALA A 94 -8.24 -9.96 -13.21
CA ALA A 94 -9.41 -10.82 -13.38
C ALA A 94 -10.64 -10.05 -13.88
N GLN A 95 -10.74 -8.75 -13.60
CA GLN A 95 -11.78 -7.86 -14.12
C GLN A 95 -11.45 -7.31 -15.53
N GLY A 96 -10.30 -7.64 -16.09
CA GLY A 96 -9.85 -7.11 -17.37
C GLY A 96 -9.27 -5.70 -17.31
N ALA A 97 -8.99 -5.21 -16.12
CA ALA A 97 -8.39 -3.88 -15.93
C ALA A 97 -6.86 -3.95 -15.87
N GLN A 98 -6.23 -2.83 -16.15
CA GLN A 98 -4.79 -2.65 -16.03
C GLN A 98 -4.47 -2.11 -14.63
N PRO A 99 -3.66 -2.82 -13.83
CA PRO A 99 -3.23 -2.35 -12.53
C PRO A 99 -2.20 -1.22 -12.61
#